data_3074d75b9bff5056bcf83939d9f24a17
#
_entry.id   3074d75b9bff5056bcf83939d9f24a17
#
_cell.length_a   1.000
_cell.length_b   1.000
_cell.length_c   1.000
_cell.angle_alpha   90.00
_cell.angle_beta   90.00
_cell.angle_gamma   90.00
#
_symmetry.space_group_name_H-M   'P 1'
#
loop_
_entity.id
_entity.type
_entity.pdbx_description
1 polymer ?
#
loop_
_entity_poly.entity_id
_entity_poly.type
_entity_poly.pdbx_seq_one_letter_code
_entity_poly.pdbx_strand_id
1 'polypeptide(L)'
;MNGNIESNGLVASTQRIPTEQKRFKEALLDKKVFIYTLELVPGRGSRGKTQDDILTMAERAAKSKLVHAVSVTDNPGGHPALSPDVIGLEISRLGIDPIIHFTCKDKNRNQIESILYSLDRIGISNLLVMTGDFPLYGFEGKAKPVFDLDSIQLIHLINQMNQGLEVDGKAPGGGVRLPPTHFVKGCTISPFKKYESEGMVQYYKLRKKLRLGADFAITQVGFDARKFDELLRTMRHHNIRTPIFGNVYILNRAVARVMNQGGVPGCVVTDDLYRTYEEEAKAPDKGKGARLIRAAKLIAVLKGIGYDGVHIGGPNLTYEDVESVILKSEEFSSDWEEWVREFSFPQKGGFYLFEKDPKTGLNTEVPVHERSHPRKANGYRIMRFFHHLAFTPVAPFYKPARWLFRKIDGTRFEGPVTELEYWIKFISSRCRRCGDCTLLEVAFLCPQSQCPKYLFSGQCGGSFEGWCEVFPGKKKCIYVRAYNRLKPYGEEESLTGGYTPPRNWELDQTSSWANFFLGRDHHGKK
;
A
#
# COMPACT_ATOMS: atom_id res chain seq x y z
N MET A 1 44.51 7.18 -60.64
CA MET A 1 44.77 7.38 -59.23
C MET A 1 43.45 7.18 -58.49
N ASN A 2 43.29 6.00 -57.92
CA ASN A 2 42.07 5.56 -57.25
C ASN A 2 42.14 6.01 -55.82
N GLY A 3 41.15 6.79 -55.40
CA GLY A 3 40.95 7.14 -54.01
C GLY A 3 39.72 6.37 -53.41
N ASN A 4 40.04 5.35 -52.64
CA ASN A 4 39.03 4.63 -51.86
C ASN A 4 38.46 5.54 -50.74
N ILE A 5 37.15 5.70 -50.72
CA ILE A 5 36.41 6.26 -49.59
C ILE A 5 35.93 5.07 -48.77
N GLU A 6 36.55 4.87 -47.61
CA GLU A 6 36.08 3.93 -46.59
C GLU A 6 34.82 4.47 -45.94
N SER A 7 33.72 3.76 -46.09
CA SER A 7 32.46 3.97 -45.38
C SER A 7 32.56 3.38 -43.97
N ASN A 8 32.78 4.24 -42.97
CA ASN A 8 32.64 3.86 -41.58
C ASN A 8 31.17 3.57 -41.28
N GLY A 9 30.82 2.29 -41.28
CA GLY A 9 29.51 1.81 -40.83
C GLY A 9 29.38 1.94 -39.34
N LEU A 10 28.53 2.84 -38.89
CA LEU A 10 27.97 2.84 -37.54
C LEU A 10 27.15 1.55 -37.34
N VAL A 11 27.75 0.57 -36.69
CA VAL A 11 27.04 -0.62 -36.20
C VAL A 11 26.18 -0.17 -35.02
N ALA A 12 24.93 0.14 -35.29
CA ALA A 12 23.91 0.27 -34.25
C ALA A 12 23.82 -1.06 -33.49
N SER A 13 24.17 -1.06 -32.22
CA SER A 13 23.99 -2.20 -31.33
C SER A 13 22.50 -2.42 -31.13
N THR A 14 21.89 -3.18 -32.03
CA THR A 14 20.55 -3.73 -31.81
C THR A 14 20.60 -4.68 -30.61
N GLN A 15 20.29 -4.18 -29.42
CA GLN A 15 20.01 -5.05 -28.29
C GLN A 15 18.86 -5.98 -28.70
N ARG A 16 19.15 -7.28 -28.73
CA ARG A 16 18.16 -8.31 -29.06
C ARG A 16 17.05 -8.29 -28.00
N ILE A 17 15.84 -7.98 -28.41
CA ILE A 17 14.62 -8.23 -27.63
C ILE A 17 14.63 -9.73 -27.27
N PRO A 18 14.48 -10.10 -25.99
CA PRO A 18 14.48 -11.50 -25.59
C PRO A 18 13.41 -12.27 -26.38
N THR A 19 13.80 -13.37 -27.01
CA THR A 19 12.92 -14.20 -27.85
C THR A 19 11.86 -14.97 -27.03
N GLU A 20 12.01 -15.02 -25.71
CA GLU A 20 11.10 -15.67 -24.80
C GLU A 20 10.81 -14.79 -23.58
N GLN A 21 9.57 -14.35 -23.42
CA GLN A 21 9.14 -13.57 -22.27
C GLN A 21 8.99 -14.48 -21.04
N LYS A 22 9.69 -14.17 -19.96
CA LYS A 22 9.49 -14.85 -18.67
C LYS A 22 8.12 -14.50 -18.09
N ARG A 23 7.46 -15.50 -17.50
CA ARG A 23 6.26 -15.27 -16.69
C ARG A 23 6.58 -14.32 -15.52
N PHE A 24 5.58 -13.61 -15.04
CA PHE A 24 5.78 -12.59 -14.00
C PHE A 24 6.53 -13.11 -12.77
N LYS A 25 6.15 -14.30 -12.25
CA LYS A 25 6.83 -14.93 -11.11
C LYS A 25 8.30 -15.25 -11.39
N GLU A 26 8.62 -15.70 -12.59
CA GLU A 26 9.99 -16.02 -13.01
C GLU A 26 10.83 -14.75 -13.17
N ALA A 27 10.22 -13.71 -13.78
CA ALA A 27 10.84 -12.40 -13.91
C ALA A 27 11.13 -11.77 -12.53
N LEU A 28 10.21 -11.93 -11.57
CA LEU A 28 10.36 -11.43 -10.21
C LEU A 28 11.56 -12.04 -9.46
N LEU A 29 11.91 -13.29 -9.79
CA LEU A 29 13.04 -14.00 -9.18
C LEU A 29 14.37 -13.70 -9.88
N ASP A 30 14.35 -13.18 -11.12
CA ASP A 30 15.53 -12.86 -11.89
C ASP A 30 15.92 -11.38 -11.77
N LYS A 31 16.89 -11.10 -10.92
CA LYS A 31 17.39 -9.73 -10.70
C LYS A 31 18.00 -9.03 -11.92
N LYS A 32 18.20 -9.74 -13.03
CA LYS A 32 18.71 -9.15 -14.28
C LYS A 32 17.59 -8.58 -15.15
N VAL A 33 16.34 -8.93 -14.84
CA VAL A 33 15.17 -8.50 -15.60
C VAL A 33 14.58 -7.25 -14.95
N PHE A 34 14.48 -6.16 -15.72
CA PHE A 34 13.69 -5.01 -15.31
C PHE A 34 12.23 -5.26 -15.69
N ILE A 35 11.32 -5.21 -14.73
CA ILE A 35 9.95 -5.67 -14.89
C ILE A 35 9.04 -4.52 -15.31
N TYR A 36 8.28 -4.71 -16.39
CA TYR A 36 7.22 -3.81 -16.81
C TYR A 36 5.86 -4.44 -16.51
N THR A 37 5.00 -3.72 -15.80
CA THR A 37 3.60 -4.09 -15.57
C THR A 37 2.68 -2.98 -16.02
N LEU A 38 1.46 -3.31 -16.46
CA LEU A 38 0.48 -2.37 -16.98
C LEU A 38 -0.80 -2.42 -16.18
N GLU A 39 -1.31 -1.25 -15.74
CA GLU A 39 -2.58 -1.14 -15.01
C GLU A 39 -3.76 -1.02 -15.96
N LEU A 40 -4.76 -1.87 -15.76
CA LEU A 40 -6.04 -1.85 -16.45
C LEU A 40 -7.18 -1.57 -15.45
N VAL A 41 -8.08 -0.67 -15.82
CA VAL A 41 -9.18 -0.20 -14.96
C VAL A 41 -10.52 -0.64 -15.57
N PRO A 42 -11.17 -1.69 -15.03
CA PRO A 42 -12.46 -2.16 -15.54
C PRO A 42 -13.55 -1.11 -15.39
N GLY A 43 -14.46 -1.08 -16.37
CA GLY A 43 -15.69 -0.31 -16.27
C GLY A 43 -16.70 -0.93 -15.31
N ARG A 44 -17.78 -0.21 -15.03
CA ARG A 44 -18.83 -0.66 -14.09
C ARG A 44 -19.71 -1.79 -14.65
N GLY A 45 -19.96 -1.79 -15.95
CA GLY A 45 -20.83 -2.77 -16.60
C GLY A 45 -20.11 -4.07 -16.94
N SER A 46 -20.86 -5.14 -17.15
CA SER A 46 -20.33 -6.45 -17.56
C SER A 46 -19.84 -6.49 -19.01
N ARG A 47 -20.29 -5.59 -19.85
CA ARG A 47 -20.02 -5.52 -21.30
C ARG A 47 -19.88 -4.07 -21.74
N GLY A 48 -19.32 -3.86 -22.94
CA GLY A 48 -19.24 -2.58 -23.61
C GLY A 48 -17.80 -2.12 -23.83
N LYS A 49 -17.67 -0.99 -24.52
CA LYS A 49 -16.38 -0.47 -25.03
C LYS A 49 -15.24 -0.49 -24.01
N THR A 50 -15.49 -0.13 -22.75
CA THR A 50 -14.42 -0.11 -21.71
C THR A 50 -13.84 -1.50 -21.48
N GLN A 51 -14.68 -2.54 -21.43
CA GLN A 51 -14.22 -3.92 -21.24
C GLN A 51 -13.49 -4.43 -22.49
N ASP A 52 -14.03 -4.10 -23.68
CA ASP A 52 -13.42 -4.49 -24.96
C ASP A 52 -12.05 -3.81 -25.15
N ASP A 53 -11.93 -2.53 -24.80
CA ASP A 53 -10.67 -1.77 -24.85
C ASP A 53 -9.61 -2.40 -23.92
N ILE A 54 -10.00 -2.83 -22.70
CA ILE A 54 -9.10 -3.49 -21.74
C ILE A 54 -8.58 -4.82 -22.28
N LEU A 55 -9.45 -5.65 -22.82
CA LEU A 55 -9.07 -6.96 -23.38
C LEU A 55 -8.18 -6.79 -24.62
N THR A 56 -8.51 -5.82 -25.48
CA THR A 56 -7.65 -5.45 -26.62
C THR A 56 -6.25 -5.02 -26.17
N MET A 57 -6.17 -4.23 -25.09
CA MET A 57 -4.91 -3.77 -24.54
C MET A 57 -4.10 -4.92 -23.95
N ALA A 58 -4.75 -5.85 -23.23
CA ALA A 58 -4.12 -7.06 -22.69
C ALA A 58 -3.63 -8.01 -23.81
N GLU A 59 -4.42 -8.18 -24.88
CA GLU A 59 -4.02 -8.99 -26.05
C GLU A 59 -2.76 -8.44 -26.71
N ARG A 60 -2.69 -7.13 -26.91
CA ARG A 60 -1.52 -6.48 -27.47
C ARG A 60 -0.31 -6.58 -26.55
N ALA A 61 -0.48 -6.42 -25.25
CA ALA A 61 0.56 -6.62 -24.26
C ALA A 61 1.12 -8.06 -24.32
N ALA A 62 0.25 -9.06 -24.44
CA ALA A 62 0.67 -10.46 -24.60
C ALA A 62 1.47 -10.70 -25.88
N LYS A 63 1.06 -10.09 -27.01
CA LYS A 63 1.73 -10.24 -28.31
C LYS A 63 3.09 -9.56 -28.38
N SER A 64 3.23 -8.38 -27.77
CA SER A 64 4.46 -7.58 -27.85
C SER A 64 5.62 -8.13 -27.01
N LYS A 65 5.31 -8.88 -25.96
CA LYS A 65 6.27 -9.42 -24.98
C LYS A 65 7.12 -8.37 -24.24
N LEU A 66 6.72 -7.10 -24.26
CA LEU A 66 7.39 -6.03 -23.52
C LEU A 66 6.90 -5.92 -22.07
N VAL A 67 5.64 -6.30 -21.82
CA VAL A 67 4.98 -6.20 -20.51
C VAL A 67 4.87 -7.60 -19.89
N HIS A 68 5.40 -7.78 -18.68
CA HIS A 68 5.46 -9.07 -17.99
C HIS A 68 4.14 -9.50 -17.35
N ALA A 69 3.33 -8.51 -16.96
CA ALA A 69 2.00 -8.76 -16.39
C ALA A 69 1.09 -7.54 -16.55
N VAL A 70 -0.20 -7.77 -16.55
CA VAL A 70 -1.20 -6.70 -16.49
C VAL A 70 -1.96 -6.76 -15.17
N SER A 71 -2.12 -5.63 -14.49
CA SER A 71 -2.89 -5.57 -13.26
C SER A 71 -4.32 -5.11 -13.52
N VAL A 72 -5.26 -5.63 -12.74
CA VAL A 72 -6.68 -5.31 -12.84
C VAL A 72 -7.17 -4.73 -11.53
N THR A 73 -7.69 -3.51 -11.56
CA THR A 73 -8.09 -2.79 -10.34
C THR A 73 -9.39 -3.32 -9.73
N ASP A 74 -9.49 -3.30 -8.39
CA ASP A 74 -10.67 -3.72 -7.59
C ASP A 74 -11.42 -2.47 -7.08
N ASN A 75 -12.56 -2.15 -7.70
CA ASN A 75 -13.42 -1.02 -7.32
C ASN A 75 -12.64 0.30 -7.08
N PRO A 76 -11.87 0.81 -8.06
CA PRO A 76 -10.96 1.94 -7.87
C PRO A 76 -11.71 3.22 -7.47
N GLY A 77 -11.06 4.04 -6.62
CA GLY A 77 -11.66 5.26 -6.09
C GLY A 77 -12.90 5.05 -5.22
N GLY A 78 -13.18 3.80 -4.80
CA GLY A 78 -14.36 3.46 -4.01
C GLY A 78 -15.66 3.33 -4.81
N HIS A 79 -15.57 3.30 -6.13
CA HIS A 79 -16.72 3.09 -7.04
C HIS A 79 -16.83 1.64 -7.47
N PRO A 80 -18.05 1.11 -7.69
CA PRO A 80 -18.22 -0.23 -8.22
C PRO A 80 -17.64 -0.36 -9.64
N ALA A 81 -16.95 -1.46 -9.89
CA ALA A 81 -16.46 -1.87 -11.21
C ALA A 81 -16.74 -3.36 -11.42
N LEU A 82 -16.54 -3.85 -12.64
CA LEU A 82 -16.56 -5.30 -12.89
C LEU A 82 -15.47 -5.96 -12.04
N SER A 83 -15.80 -7.09 -11.44
CA SER A 83 -14.89 -7.81 -10.54
C SER A 83 -13.60 -8.22 -11.26
N PRO A 84 -12.42 -7.96 -10.68
CA PRO A 84 -11.13 -8.18 -11.34
C PRO A 84 -10.80 -9.66 -11.57
N ASP A 85 -11.44 -10.58 -10.88
CA ASP A 85 -11.29 -12.03 -11.09
C ASP A 85 -11.84 -12.47 -12.45
N VAL A 86 -12.97 -11.91 -12.89
CA VAL A 86 -13.58 -12.20 -14.19
C VAL A 86 -12.67 -11.74 -15.33
N ILE A 87 -12.29 -10.47 -15.33
CA ILE A 87 -11.38 -9.90 -16.34
C ILE A 87 -10.00 -10.57 -16.28
N GLY A 88 -9.50 -10.85 -15.07
CA GLY A 88 -8.23 -11.56 -14.88
C GLY A 88 -8.22 -12.95 -15.52
N LEU A 89 -9.34 -13.68 -15.44
CA LEU A 89 -9.47 -14.97 -16.12
C LEU A 89 -9.45 -14.83 -17.66
N GLU A 90 -10.12 -13.83 -18.19
CA GLU A 90 -10.09 -13.56 -19.64
C GLU A 90 -8.67 -13.17 -20.09
N ILE A 91 -7.98 -12.30 -19.34
CA ILE A 91 -6.59 -11.90 -19.60
C ILE A 91 -5.64 -13.10 -19.56
N SER A 92 -5.77 -14.00 -18.58
CA SER A 92 -4.92 -15.19 -18.49
C SER A 92 -5.03 -16.09 -19.73
N ARG A 93 -6.21 -16.16 -20.34
CA ARG A 93 -6.46 -16.90 -21.60
C ARG A 93 -5.79 -16.25 -22.82
N LEU A 94 -5.46 -14.97 -22.75
CA LEU A 94 -4.70 -14.27 -23.80
C LEU A 94 -3.19 -14.55 -23.71
N GLY A 95 -2.72 -15.28 -22.67
CA GLY A 95 -1.33 -15.71 -22.52
C GLY A 95 -0.44 -14.72 -21.77
N ILE A 96 -1.01 -13.74 -21.05
CA ILE A 96 -0.28 -12.84 -20.16
C ILE A 96 -0.76 -13.00 -18.71
N ASP A 97 0.17 -12.88 -17.76
CA ASP A 97 -0.16 -13.05 -16.34
C ASP A 97 -0.98 -11.84 -15.80
N PRO A 98 -2.17 -12.07 -15.22
CA PRO A 98 -2.89 -11.04 -14.50
C PRO A 98 -2.31 -10.85 -13.10
N ILE A 99 -2.31 -9.61 -12.59
CA ILE A 99 -2.14 -9.25 -11.18
C ILE A 99 -3.45 -8.70 -10.68
N ILE A 100 -4.14 -9.43 -9.84
CA ILE A 100 -5.43 -8.98 -9.28
C ILE A 100 -5.19 -8.02 -8.13
N HIS A 101 -5.68 -6.78 -8.26
CA HIS A 101 -5.80 -5.90 -7.11
C HIS A 101 -6.80 -6.51 -6.13
N PHE A 102 -6.34 -6.82 -4.93
CA PHE A 102 -7.18 -7.46 -3.92
C PHE A 102 -7.31 -6.52 -2.71
N THR A 103 -8.50 -5.93 -2.54
CA THR A 103 -8.78 -4.96 -1.48
C THR A 103 -9.59 -5.56 -0.34
N CYS A 104 -9.43 -4.99 0.86
CA CYS A 104 -10.18 -5.39 2.07
C CYS A 104 -11.50 -4.63 2.25
N LYS A 105 -11.78 -3.62 1.42
CA LYS A 105 -12.80 -2.59 1.70
C LYS A 105 -14.26 -3.07 1.67
N ASP A 106 -14.58 -4.00 0.80
CA ASP A 106 -15.96 -4.41 0.52
C ASP A 106 -16.25 -5.84 1.00
N LYS A 107 -15.29 -6.48 1.66
CA LYS A 107 -15.28 -7.92 1.95
C LYS A 107 -15.04 -8.18 3.44
N ASN A 108 -15.76 -9.11 4.04
CA ASN A 108 -15.40 -9.71 5.32
C ASN A 108 -14.43 -10.90 5.10
N ARG A 109 -13.86 -11.44 6.19
CA ARG A 109 -12.85 -12.51 6.13
C ARG A 109 -13.36 -13.77 5.43
N ASN A 110 -14.64 -14.14 5.56
CA ASN A 110 -15.21 -15.31 4.90
C ASN A 110 -15.26 -15.11 3.38
N GLN A 111 -15.70 -13.93 2.93
CA GLN A 111 -15.71 -13.59 1.51
C GLN A 111 -14.30 -13.50 0.94
N ILE A 112 -13.35 -12.98 1.70
CA ILE A 112 -11.93 -12.91 1.32
C ILE A 112 -11.39 -14.31 1.09
N GLU A 113 -11.57 -15.23 2.04
CA GLU A 113 -11.11 -16.62 1.94
C GLU A 113 -11.73 -17.33 0.74
N SER A 114 -13.05 -17.18 0.56
CA SER A 114 -13.80 -17.79 -0.56
C SER A 114 -13.29 -17.30 -1.92
N ILE A 115 -13.04 -15.98 -2.09
CA ILE A 115 -12.51 -15.43 -3.35
C ILE A 115 -11.08 -15.90 -3.59
N LEU A 116 -10.23 -15.96 -2.55
CA LEU A 116 -8.86 -16.44 -2.70
C LEU A 116 -8.83 -17.90 -3.19
N TYR A 117 -9.61 -18.82 -2.60
CA TYR A 117 -9.70 -20.19 -3.12
C TYR A 117 -10.30 -20.25 -4.53
N SER A 118 -11.21 -19.33 -4.88
CA SER A 118 -11.73 -19.26 -6.25
C SER A 118 -10.66 -18.83 -7.25
N LEU A 119 -9.82 -17.84 -6.90
CA LEU A 119 -8.69 -17.40 -7.73
C LEU A 119 -7.66 -18.52 -7.91
N ASP A 120 -7.28 -19.21 -6.85
CA ASP A 120 -6.37 -20.37 -6.91
C ASP A 120 -6.95 -21.47 -7.80
N ARG A 121 -8.26 -21.77 -7.66
CA ARG A 121 -8.97 -22.77 -8.47
C ARG A 121 -8.95 -22.49 -9.96
N ILE A 122 -8.98 -21.23 -10.37
CA ILE A 122 -8.93 -20.82 -11.78
C ILE A 122 -7.50 -20.51 -12.27
N GLY A 123 -6.47 -20.76 -11.44
CA GLY A 123 -5.07 -20.62 -11.80
C GLY A 123 -4.52 -19.19 -11.76
N ILE A 124 -5.21 -18.26 -11.12
CA ILE A 124 -4.73 -16.89 -10.91
C ILE A 124 -3.94 -16.84 -9.60
N SER A 125 -2.63 -16.54 -9.70
CA SER A 125 -1.73 -16.60 -8.55
C SER A 125 -1.13 -15.24 -8.13
N ASN A 126 -1.20 -14.20 -8.97
CA ASN A 126 -0.54 -12.93 -8.65
C ASN A 126 -1.53 -11.92 -8.09
N LEU A 127 -1.27 -11.42 -6.89
CA LEU A 127 -2.13 -10.49 -6.17
C LEU A 127 -1.40 -9.21 -5.81
N LEU A 128 -2.07 -8.05 -5.91
CA LEU A 128 -1.62 -6.80 -5.29
C LEU A 128 -2.53 -6.50 -4.10
N VAL A 129 -2.03 -6.79 -2.90
CA VAL A 129 -2.78 -6.72 -1.64
C VAL A 129 -2.79 -5.30 -1.09
N MET A 130 -3.97 -4.74 -0.91
CA MET A 130 -4.13 -3.38 -0.40
C MET A 130 -5.34 -3.24 0.53
N THR A 131 -5.36 -2.16 1.32
CA THR A 131 -6.51 -1.84 2.16
C THR A 131 -7.72 -1.44 1.31
N GLY A 132 -7.49 -0.72 0.22
CA GLY A 132 -8.51 -0.15 -0.67
C GLY A 132 -9.03 1.20 -0.21
N ASP A 133 -9.66 1.92 -1.15
CA ASP A 133 -10.29 3.22 -0.93
C ASP A 133 -11.56 3.10 -0.08
N PHE A 134 -11.98 4.20 0.54
CA PHE A 134 -13.25 4.18 1.27
C PHE A 134 -14.41 4.11 0.26
N PRO A 135 -15.42 3.22 0.47
CA PRO A 135 -16.55 3.09 -0.46
C PRO A 135 -17.28 4.41 -0.67
N LEU A 136 -17.55 4.73 -1.91
CA LEU A 136 -18.30 5.92 -2.31
C LEU A 136 -19.70 5.53 -2.83
N TYR A 137 -20.10 6.07 -3.97
CA TYR A 137 -21.46 5.89 -4.49
C TYR A 137 -21.61 4.57 -5.24
N GLY A 138 -22.48 3.70 -4.70
CA GLY A 138 -22.97 2.48 -5.32
C GLY A 138 -24.44 2.59 -5.76
N PHE A 139 -25.20 1.50 -5.60
CA PHE A 139 -26.64 1.48 -5.78
C PHE A 139 -27.32 2.34 -4.69
N GLU A 140 -28.13 3.29 -5.12
CA GLU A 140 -28.94 4.19 -4.25
C GLU A 140 -28.17 4.93 -3.13
N GLY A 141 -26.84 5.14 -3.30
CA GLY A 141 -26.07 5.96 -2.36
C GLY A 141 -24.70 5.42 -1.99
N LYS A 142 -24.21 5.79 -0.81
CA LYS A 142 -22.91 5.35 -0.32
C LYS A 142 -22.98 3.94 0.26
N ALA A 143 -22.08 3.08 -0.17
CA ALA A 143 -21.97 1.73 0.38
C ALA A 143 -21.46 1.74 1.83
N LYS A 144 -21.84 0.73 2.62
CA LYS A 144 -21.32 0.51 3.97
C LYS A 144 -19.88 -0.04 3.88
N PRO A 145 -18.90 0.60 4.56
CA PRO A 145 -17.54 0.07 4.59
C PRO A 145 -17.48 -1.21 5.46
N VAL A 146 -16.71 -2.20 5.03
CA VAL A 146 -16.52 -3.46 5.77
C VAL A 146 -15.17 -3.47 6.49
N PHE A 147 -14.05 -3.55 5.78
CA PHE A 147 -12.69 -3.57 6.35
C PHE A 147 -12.55 -4.52 7.55
N ASP A 148 -13.02 -5.77 7.43
CA ASP A 148 -12.89 -6.78 8.48
C ASP A 148 -11.43 -7.21 8.67
N LEU A 149 -10.64 -7.18 7.57
CA LEU A 149 -9.18 -7.29 7.58
C LEU A 149 -8.54 -5.98 7.10
N ASP A 150 -7.30 -5.75 7.48
CA ASP A 150 -6.42 -4.79 6.80
C ASP A 150 -5.39 -5.51 5.91
N SER A 151 -4.62 -4.75 5.12
CA SER A 151 -3.68 -5.34 4.17
C SER A 151 -2.56 -6.16 4.81
N ILE A 152 -2.22 -5.94 6.07
CA ILE A 152 -1.22 -6.74 6.81
C ILE A 152 -1.84 -8.07 7.21
N GLN A 153 -3.04 -8.04 7.73
CA GLN A 153 -3.81 -9.23 8.11
C GLN A 153 -4.13 -10.10 6.89
N LEU A 154 -4.44 -9.47 5.76
CA LEU A 154 -4.68 -10.17 4.50
C LEU A 154 -3.41 -10.85 3.96
N ILE A 155 -2.24 -10.18 3.99
CA ILE A 155 -0.96 -10.82 3.62
C ILE A 155 -0.68 -12.02 4.52
N HIS A 156 -0.94 -11.90 5.82
CA HIS A 156 -0.77 -13.02 6.76
C HIS A 156 -1.71 -14.19 6.44
N LEU A 157 -3.00 -13.91 6.18
CA LEU A 157 -3.96 -14.95 5.77
C LEU A 157 -3.49 -15.68 4.50
N ILE A 158 -3.12 -14.94 3.45
CA ILE A 158 -2.64 -15.54 2.21
C ILE A 158 -1.39 -16.39 2.45
N ASN A 159 -0.52 -15.97 3.36
CA ASN A 159 0.67 -16.74 3.72
C ASN A 159 0.31 -18.05 4.43
N GLN A 160 -0.69 -18.04 5.31
CA GLN A 160 -1.23 -19.25 5.92
C GLN A 160 -1.88 -20.18 4.87
N MET A 161 -2.64 -19.61 3.91
CA MET A 161 -3.22 -20.38 2.81
C MET A 161 -2.14 -21.01 1.93
N ASN A 162 -1.05 -20.32 1.64
CA ASN A 162 0.10 -20.86 0.89
C ASN A 162 0.81 -22.00 1.62
N GLN A 163 0.67 -22.08 2.94
CA GLN A 163 1.19 -23.19 3.76
C GLN A 163 0.17 -24.31 4.00
N GLY A 164 -1.08 -24.07 3.61
CA GLY A 164 -2.23 -24.90 3.97
C GLY A 164 -2.91 -24.38 5.24
N LEU A 165 -4.06 -23.72 5.07
CA LEU A 165 -4.81 -23.15 6.17
C LEU A 165 -5.39 -24.24 7.07
N GLU A 166 -5.18 -24.13 8.39
CA GLU A 166 -5.86 -24.97 9.37
C GLU A 166 -7.23 -24.38 9.69
N VAL A 167 -8.29 -25.17 9.43
CA VAL A 167 -9.66 -24.78 9.76
C VAL A 167 -9.88 -24.98 11.25
N ASP A 168 -10.39 -23.95 11.95
CA ASP A 168 -10.71 -24.01 13.38
C ASP A 168 -11.63 -25.21 13.66
N GLY A 169 -11.28 -26.01 14.67
CA GLY A 169 -12.06 -27.18 15.09
C GLY A 169 -13.52 -26.90 15.47
N LYS A 170 -13.88 -25.62 15.70
CA LYS A 170 -15.26 -25.17 15.93
C LYS A 170 -16.07 -24.96 14.65
N ALA A 171 -15.41 -24.84 13.48
CA ALA A 171 -16.08 -24.67 12.20
C ALA A 171 -16.50 -26.03 11.61
N PRO A 172 -17.56 -26.09 10.78
CA PRO A 172 -17.85 -27.29 9.99
C PRO A 172 -16.62 -27.74 9.19
N GLY A 173 -16.22 -29.00 9.33
CA GLY A 173 -14.98 -29.53 8.75
C GLY A 173 -13.70 -29.11 9.50
N GLY A 174 -13.80 -28.59 10.72
CA GLY A 174 -12.67 -28.13 11.52
C GLY A 174 -11.70 -29.24 11.92
N GLY A 175 -10.47 -28.84 12.27
CA GLY A 175 -9.36 -29.74 12.56
C GLY A 175 -8.70 -30.31 11.30
N VAL A 176 -9.06 -29.83 10.11
CA VAL A 176 -8.49 -30.25 8.83
C VAL A 176 -7.57 -29.16 8.30
N ARG A 177 -6.42 -29.54 7.78
CA ARG A 177 -5.54 -28.66 7.03
C ARG A 177 -5.93 -28.68 5.55
N LEU A 178 -6.28 -27.52 5.02
CA LEU A 178 -6.65 -27.37 3.62
C LEU A 178 -5.41 -27.44 2.71
N PRO A 179 -5.57 -27.86 1.43
CA PRO A 179 -4.45 -27.85 0.48
C PRO A 179 -3.81 -26.45 0.35
N PRO A 180 -2.48 -26.38 0.19
CA PRO A 180 -1.79 -25.12 0.03
C PRO A 180 -2.15 -24.43 -1.29
N THR A 181 -2.20 -23.10 -1.26
CA THR A 181 -2.32 -22.23 -2.44
C THR A 181 -0.94 -21.74 -2.91
N HIS A 182 -0.87 -21.05 -4.06
CA HIS A 182 0.40 -20.67 -4.68
C HIS A 182 0.49 -19.16 -5.01
N PHE A 183 -0.04 -18.31 -4.14
CA PHE A 183 -0.09 -16.86 -4.38
C PHE A 183 1.27 -16.17 -4.26
N VAL A 184 1.55 -15.31 -5.24
CA VAL A 184 2.57 -14.25 -5.18
C VAL A 184 1.89 -12.98 -4.69
N LYS A 185 2.40 -12.39 -3.60
CA LYS A 185 1.75 -11.29 -2.87
C LYS A 185 2.50 -9.99 -3.05
N GLY A 186 2.01 -9.11 -3.91
CA GLY A 186 2.44 -7.71 -3.94
C GLY A 186 1.81 -6.89 -2.82
N CYS A 187 2.45 -5.80 -2.46
CA CYS A 187 1.89 -4.80 -1.57
C CYS A 187 2.16 -3.37 -2.07
N THR A 188 1.50 -2.38 -1.47
CA THR A 188 1.67 -0.97 -1.86
C THR A 188 2.36 -0.15 -0.79
N ILE A 189 3.08 0.91 -1.22
CA ILE A 189 3.72 1.91 -0.36
C ILE A 189 3.46 3.32 -0.91
N SER A 190 3.18 4.30 -0.05
CA SER A 190 3.03 5.70 -0.42
C SER A 190 4.18 6.55 0.18
N PRO A 191 5.32 6.71 -0.51
CA PRO A 191 6.45 7.48 0.02
C PRO A 191 6.24 8.99 -0.11
N PHE A 192 5.33 9.44 -0.97
CA PHE A 192 5.10 10.86 -1.30
C PHE A 192 4.29 11.58 -0.22
N LYS A 193 4.78 11.57 1.02
CA LYS A 193 4.13 12.24 2.15
C LYS A 193 4.84 13.53 2.51
N LYS A 194 4.04 14.54 2.91
CA LYS A 194 4.56 15.86 3.26
C LYS A 194 5.25 15.88 4.62
N TYR A 195 4.65 15.28 5.63
CA TYR A 195 5.15 15.33 7.01
C TYR A 195 5.90 14.06 7.39
N GLU A 196 6.91 14.20 8.29
CA GLU A 196 7.63 13.07 8.87
C GLU A 196 6.68 12.03 9.44
N SER A 197 5.70 12.45 10.24
CA SER A 197 4.72 11.57 10.86
C SER A 197 3.80 10.82 9.88
N GLU A 198 3.69 11.27 8.64
CA GLU A 198 2.99 10.55 7.57
C GLU A 198 3.90 9.57 6.83
N GLY A 199 5.12 10.02 6.49
CA GLY A 199 6.09 9.21 5.75
C GLY A 199 6.60 8.03 6.57
N MET A 200 7.02 8.29 7.81
CA MET A 200 7.58 7.25 8.67
C MET A 200 6.60 6.12 8.96
N VAL A 201 5.32 6.42 9.21
CA VAL A 201 4.33 5.34 9.43
C VAL A 201 4.04 4.52 8.17
N GLN A 202 4.27 5.07 6.96
CA GLN A 202 4.24 4.29 5.72
C GLN A 202 5.41 3.31 5.66
N TYR A 203 6.63 3.75 5.95
CA TYR A 203 7.82 2.89 6.01
C TYR A 203 7.67 1.80 7.08
N TYR A 204 7.15 2.13 8.26
CA TYR A 204 6.86 1.16 9.31
C TYR A 204 5.85 0.09 8.84
N LYS A 205 4.79 0.50 8.16
CA LYS A 205 3.81 -0.43 7.60
C LYS A 205 4.39 -1.29 6.48
N LEU A 206 5.23 -0.74 5.61
CA LEU A 206 5.94 -1.51 4.58
C LEU A 206 6.80 -2.61 5.23
N ARG A 207 7.62 -2.26 6.22
CA ARG A 207 8.44 -3.23 6.96
C ARG A 207 7.61 -4.39 7.55
N LYS A 208 6.41 -4.10 8.08
CA LYS A 208 5.47 -5.15 8.54
C LYS A 208 5.03 -6.06 7.40
N LYS A 209 4.58 -5.49 6.27
CA LYS A 209 4.13 -6.27 5.10
C LYS A 209 5.21 -7.20 4.58
N LEU A 210 6.44 -6.72 4.47
CA LEU A 210 7.57 -7.48 3.97
C LEU A 210 7.99 -8.59 4.95
N ARG A 211 8.01 -8.31 6.26
CA ARG A 211 8.26 -9.35 7.28
C ARG A 211 7.21 -10.46 7.29
N LEU A 212 5.98 -10.16 6.89
CA LEU A 212 4.90 -11.13 6.78
C LEU A 212 4.84 -11.81 5.42
N GLY A 213 5.86 -11.63 4.57
CA GLY A 213 6.04 -12.37 3.34
C GLY A 213 5.38 -11.74 2.11
N ALA A 214 5.27 -10.41 2.01
CA ALA A 214 5.00 -9.79 0.72
C ALA A 214 6.21 -9.97 -0.20
N ASP A 215 5.96 -10.42 -1.43
CA ASP A 215 6.98 -10.84 -2.40
C ASP A 215 7.51 -9.66 -3.24
N PHE A 216 6.71 -8.60 -3.42
CA PHE A 216 7.10 -7.36 -4.09
C PHE A 216 6.29 -6.17 -3.57
N ALA A 217 6.74 -4.95 -3.90
CA ALA A 217 6.02 -3.73 -3.56
C ALA A 217 5.88 -2.81 -4.77
N ILE A 218 4.73 -2.11 -4.88
CA ILE A 218 4.50 -1.05 -5.87
C ILE A 218 4.32 0.28 -5.14
N THR A 219 4.99 1.35 -5.61
CA THR A 219 4.78 2.68 -5.04
C THR A 219 3.42 3.26 -5.45
N GLN A 220 2.93 4.20 -4.66
CA GLN A 220 1.85 5.08 -5.09
C GLN A 220 2.34 5.99 -6.23
N VAL A 221 1.40 6.61 -6.95
CA VAL A 221 1.69 7.63 -7.97
C VAL A 221 2.42 8.83 -7.35
N GLY A 222 3.52 9.22 -7.96
CA GLY A 222 4.33 10.37 -7.57
C GLY A 222 5.36 10.74 -8.60
N PHE A 223 5.94 11.93 -8.46
CA PHE A 223 6.79 12.54 -9.48
C PHE A 223 8.07 13.16 -8.91
N ASP A 224 8.37 12.92 -7.64
CA ASP A 224 9.58 13.43 -7.00
C ASP A 224 10.66 12.34 -6.91
N ALA A 225 11.72 12.46 -7.72
CA ALA A 225 12.83 11.51 -7.78
C ALA A 225 13.49 11.30 -6.41
N ARG A 226 13.59 12.34 -5.56
CA ARG A 226 14.14 12.20 -4.21
C ARG A 226 13.31 11.28 -3.33
N LYS A 227 11.99 11.28 -3.47
CA LYS A 227 11.11 10.37 -2.70
C LYS A 227 11.21 8.92 -3.16
N PHE A 228 11.43 8.70 -4.44
CA PHE A 228 11.74 7.36 -4.95
C PHE A 228 13.10 6.87 -4.43
N ASP A 229 14.14 7.70 -4.50
CA ASP A 229 15.48 7.37 -3.97
C ASP A 229 15.45 7.19 -2.44
N GLU A 230 14.72 8.04 -1.69
CA GLU A 230 14.53 7.92 -0.24
C GLU A 230 13.98 6.55 0.17
N LEU A 231 13.00 6.04 -0.58
CA LEU A 231 12.42 4.72 -0.32
C LEU A 231 13.48 3.62 -0.47
N LEU A 232 14.22 3.60 -1.58
CA LEU A 232 15.26 2.58 -1.81
C LEU A 232 16.40 2.66 -0.78
N ARG A 233 16.83 3.87 -0.39
CA ARG A 233 17.81 4.05 0.68
C ARG A 233 17.30 3.52 2.01
N THR A 234 16.06 3.81 2.35
CA THR A 234 15.41 3.28 3.56
C THR A 234 15.37 1.75 3.54
N MET A 235 15.05 1.14 2.40
CA MET A 235 15.05 -0.31 2.23
C MET A 235 16.45 -0.89 2.44
N ARG A 236 17.47 -0.31 1.78
CA ARG A 236 18.88 -0.73 1.92
C ARG A 236 19.37 -0.60 3.37
N HIS A 237 19.05 0.50 4.03
CA HIS A 237 19.42 0.73 5.43
C HIS A 237 18.84 -0.33 6.39
N HIS A 238 17.69 -0.89 6.05
CA HIS A 238 17.07 -1.98 6.81
C HIS A 238 17.36 -3.39 6.26
N ASN A 239 18.33 -3.54 5.33
CA ASN A 239 18.70 -4.81 4.70
C ASN A 239 17.53 -5.51 4.00
N ILE A 240 16.57 -4.77 3.48
CA ILE A 240 15.41 -5.28 2.77
C ILE A 240 15.74 -5.34 1.27
N ARG A 241 15.58 -6.54 0.67
CA ARG A 241 15.92 -6.83 -0.73
C ARG A 241 14.71 -7.23 -1.57
N THR A 242 13.51 -7.01 -1.06
CA THR A 242 12.25 -7.28 -1.78
C THR A 242 12.16 -6.36 -3.00
N PRO A 243 11.82 -6.89 -4.19
CA PRO A 243 11.65 -6.09 -5.40
C PRO A 243 10.64 -4.96 -5.22
N ILE A 244 11.00 -3.77 -5.73
CA ILE A 244 10.12 -2.59 -5.72
C ILE A 244 9.91 -2.07 -7.12
N PHE A 245 8.66 -1.83 -7.48
CA PHE A 245 8.26 -1.19 -8.73
C PHE A 245 7.83 0.25 -8.50
N GLY A 246 8.38 1.17 -9.31
CA GLY A 246 7.94 2.54 -9.32
C GLY A 246 6.63 2.69 -10.11
N ASN A 247 5.64 3.39 -9.55
CA ASN A 247 4.43 3.68 -10.30
C ASN A 247 4.68 4.86 -11.25
N VAL A 248 4.49 4.63 -12.54
CA VAL A 248 4.62 5.61 -13.63
C VAL A 248 3.23 5.88 -14.21
N TYR A 249 2.57 6.89 -13.67
CA TYR A 249 1.21 7.23 -14.07
C TYR A 249 1.20 8.39 -15.06
N ILE A 250 0.73 8.13 -16.28
CA ILE A 250 0.75 9.08 -17.41
C ILE A 250 -0.47 9.99 -17.31
N LEU A 251 -0.32 11.11 -16.62
CA LEU A 251 -1.40 12.06 -16.34
C LEU A 251 -1.79 12.87 -17.58
N ASN A 252 -3.08 13.16 -17.73
CA ASN A 252 -3.52 14.30 -18.52
C ASN A 252 -3.84 15.50 -17.59
N ARG A 253 -4.03 16.68 -18.18
CA ARG A 253 -4.30 17.92 -17.41
C ARG A 253 -5.50 17.79 -16.47
N ALA A 254 -6.57 17.11 -16.89
CA ALA A 254 -7.77 16.97 -16.07
C ALA A 254 -7.50 16.14 -14.81
N VAL A 255 -6.84 14.98 -14.94
CA VAL A 255 -6.49 14.13 -13.81
C VAL A 255 -5.41 14.79 -12.94
N ALA A 256 -4.43 15.47 -13.55
CA ALA A 256 -3.42 16.24 -12.81
C ALA A 256 -4.08 17.31 -11.92
N ARG A 257 -5.09 18.02 -12.41
CA ARG A 257 -5.87 18.99 -11.63
C ARG A 257 -6.57 18.35 -10.43
N VAL A 258 -7.23 17.21 -10.64
CA VAL A 258 -7.93 16.49 -9.56
C VAL A 258 -6.93 16.04 -8.49
N MET A 259 -5.78 15.50 -8.88
CA MET A 259 -4.73 15.08 -7.94
C MET A 259 -4.09 16.26 -7.22
N ASN A 260 -3.83 17.38 -7.91
CA ASN A 260 -3.31 18.60 -7.30
C ASN A 260 -4.24 19.15 -6.21
N GLN A 261 -5.55 19.06 -6.42
CA GLN A 261 -6.58 19.45 -5.45
C GLN A 261 -6.81 18.43 -4.32
N GLY A 262 -6.02 17.35 -4.26
CA GLY A 262 -6.18 16.28 -3.26
C GLY A 262 -7.37 15.34 -3.50
N GLY A 263 -7.94 15.34 -4.71
CA GLY A 263 -9.11 14.53 -5.07
C GLY A 263 -8.84 13.02 -5.20
N VAL A 264 -7.57 12.61 -5.29
CA VAL A 264 -7.18 11.19 -5.32
C VAL A 264 -6.32 10.88 -4.09
N PRO A 265 -6.81 10.05 -3.16
CA PRO A 265 -6.11 9.76 -1.92
C PRO A 265 -4.70 9.19 -2.13
N GLY A 266 -3.72 9.78 -1.45
CA GLY A 266 -2.33 9.31 -1.49
C GLY A 266 -1.52 9.73 -2.71
N CYS A 267 -2.13 10.25 -3.77
CA CYS A 267 -1.45 10.79 -4.94
C CYS A 267 -1.11 12.26 -4.73
N VAL A 268 0.09 12.66 -5.16
CA VAL A 268 0.57 14.04 -4.98
C VAL A 268 1.01 14.60 -6.33
N VAL A 269 0.34 15.67 -6.75
CA VAL A 269 0.74 16.54 -7.86
C VAL A 269 0.94 17.93 -7.29
N THR A 270 2.17 18.44 -7.32
CA THR A 270 2.49 19.78 -6.82
C THR A 270 2.00 20.86 -7.80
N ASP A 271 1.89 22.11 -7.32
CA ASP A 271 1.47 23.24 -8.17
C ASP A 271 2.43 23.46 -9.34
N ASP A 272 3.74 23.22 -9.13
CA ASP A 272 4.74 23.34 -10.17
C ASP A 272 4.54 22.30 -11.28
N LEU A 273 4.31 21.04 -10.90
CA LEU A 273 3.99 19.98 -11.84
C LEU A 273 2.66 20.23 -12.56
N TYR A 274 1.64 20.70 -11.85
CA TYR A 274 0.34 21.01 -12.47
C TYR A 274 0.46 22.13 -13.50
N ARG A 275 1.23 23.21 -13.20
CA ARG A 275 1.52 24.28 -14.18
C ARG A 275 2.20 23.74 -15.44
N THR A 276 3.13 22.81 -15.30
CA THR A 276 3.74 22.14 -16.45
C THR A 276 2.70 21.45 -17.34
N TYR A 277 1.74 20.72 -16.75
CA TYR A 277 0.63 20.11 -17.50
C TYR A 277 -0.31 21.12 -18.16
N GLU A 278 -0.52 22.28 -17.53
CA GLU A 278 -1.31 23.37 -18.12
C GLU A 278 -0.64 23.97 -19.36
N GLU A 279 0.68 24.20 -19.31
CA GLU A 279 1.44 24.71 -20.45
C GLU A 279 1.48 23.70 -21.60
N GLU A 280 1.79 22.45 -21.31
CA GLU A 280 1.84 21.39 -22.33
C GLU A 280 0.48 21.16 -23.02
N ALA A 281 -0.62 21.33 -22.28
CA ALA A 281 -1.96 21.17 -22.84
C ALA A 281 -2.33 22.24 -23.89
N LYS A 282 -1.51 23.28 -24.06
CA LYS A 282 -1.68 24.30 -25.13
C LYS A 282 -1.19 23.80 -26.50
N ALA A 283 -0.38 22.72 -26.54
CA ALA A 283 0.08 22.11 -27.78
C ALA A 283 -1.07 21.48 -28.58
N PRO A 284 -0.96 21.33 -29.91
CA PRO A 284 -2.00 20.75 -30.76
C PRO A 284 -2.46 19.35 -30.32
N ASP A 285 -1.53 18.52 -29.80
CA ASP A 285 -1.78 17.17 -29.28
C ASP A 285 -2.27 17.18 -27.80
N LYS A 286 -2.58 18.35 -27.25
CA LYS A 286 -2.99 18.55 -25.85
C LYS A 286 -1.96 18.00 -24.85
N GLY A 287 -0.68 18.06 -25.19
CA GLY A 287 0.45 17.63 -24.40
C GLY A 287 0.65 16.10 -24.37
N LYS A 288 0.07 15.34 -25.31
CA LYS A 288 0.21 13.88 -25.31
C LYS A 288 1.66 13.45 -25.49
N GLY A 289 2.39 14.02 -26.45
CA GLY A 289 3.79 13.71 -26.69
C GLY A 289 4.68 14.03 -25.49
N ALA A 290 4.50 15.21 -24.90
CA ALA A 290 5.30 15.64 -23.74
C ALA A 290 5.13 14.69 -22.54
N ARG A 291 3.90 14.29 -22.21
CA ARG A 291 3.66 13.38 -21.07
C ARG A 291 4.17 11.95 -21.31
N LEU A 292 4.17 11.46 -22.57
CA LEU A 292 4.76 10.15 -22.90
C LEU A 292 6.29 10.20 -22.75
N ILE A 293 6.94 11.26 -23.24
CA ILE A 293 8.38 11.48 -23.07
C ILE A 293 8.73 11.59 -21.57
N ARG A 294 7.95 12.35 -20.79
CA ARG A 294 8.16 12.44 -19.34
C ARG A 294 8.05 11.07 -18.67
N ALA A 295 7.08 10.25 -19.04
CA ALA A 295 6.94 8.90 -18.51
C ALA A 295 8.17 8.04 -18.84
N ALA A 296 8.65 8.08 -20.07
CA ALA A 296 9.84 7.36 -20.49
C ALA A 296 11.09 7.79 -19.71
N LYS A 297 11.30 9.10 -19.53
CA LYS A 297 12.39 9.64 -18.69
C LYS A 297 12.26 9.22 -17.23
N LEU A 298 11.04 9.20 -16.66
CA LEU A 298 10.83 8.73 -15.29
C LEU A 298 11.20 7.26 -15.15
N ILE A 299 10.86 6.40 -16.13
CA ILE A 299 11.26 5.00 -16.15
C ILE A 299 12.80 4.89 -16.15
N ALA A 300 13.48 5.65 -17.01
CA ALA A 300 14.95 5.67 -17.06
C ALA A 300 15.56 6.07 -15.71
N VAL A 301 15.04 7.11 -15.06
CA VAL A 301 15.47 7.53 -13.71
C VAL A 301 15.22 6.42 -12.68
N LEU A 302 14.04 5.80 -12.67
CA LEU A 302 13.72 4.73 -11.73
C LEU A 302 14.66 3.52 -11.92
N LYS A 303 14.92 3.12 -13.16
CA LYS A 303 15.88 2.06 -13.49
C LYS A 303 17.29 2.42 -13.02
N GLY A 304 17.72 3.65 -13.28
CA GLY A 304 19.06 4.16 -12.89
C GLY A 304 19.28 4.22 -11.39
N ILE A 305 18.29 4.62 -10.58
CA ILE A 305 18.39 4.64 -9.11
C ILE A 305 18.26 3.24 -8.48
N GLY A 306 17.85 2.22 -9.27
CA GLY A 306 17.86 0.81 -8.87
C GLY A 306 16.51 0.23 -8.47
N TYR A 307 15.41 0.68 -9.04
CA TYR A 307 14.12 -0.03 -8.96
C TYR A 307 14.20 -1.33 -9.77
N ASP A 308 13.48 -2.35 -9.34
CA ASP A 308 13.43 -3.66 -10.00
C ASP A 308 12.43 -3.69 -11.17
N GLY A 309 11.60 -2.67 -11.29
CA GLY A 309 10.62 -2.53 -12.36
C GLY A 309 9.73 -1.31 -12.22
N VAL A 310 8.77 -1.21 -13.12
CA VAL A 310 7.77 -0.13 -13.13
C VAL A 310 6.35 -0.68 -13.33
N HIS A 311 5.40 0.07 -12.80
CA HIS A 311 3.97 -0.15 -12.95
C HIS A 311 3.39 1.03 -13.72
N ILE A 312 3.04 0.80 -14.98
CA ILE A 312 2.60 1.84 -15.90
C ILE A 312 1.08 1.91 -15.87
N GLY A 313 0.53 3.11 -15.75
CA GLY A 313 -0.90 3.36 -15.80
C GLY A 313 -1.22 4.75 -16.32
N GLY A 314 -2.48 5.03 -16.53
CA GLY A 314 -2.94 6.36 -16.93
C GLY A 314 -4.26 6.34 -17.68
N PRO A 315 -4.98 7.48 -17.74
CA PRO A 315 -6.24 7.57 -18.43
C PRO A 315 -6.05 7.62 -19.96
N ASN A 316 -6.92 6.91 -20.69
CA ASN A 316 -7.01 6.94 -22.15
C ASN A 316 -5.69 6.61 -22.88
N LEU A 317 -4.92 5.68 -22.34
CA LEU A 317 -3.73 5.14 -23.00
C LEU A 317 -4.13 4.09 -24.04
N THR A 318 -3.43 4.08 -25.17
CA THR A 318 -3.42 2.95 -26.08
C THR A 318 -2.19 2.08 -25.83
N TYR A 319 -2.18 0.85 -26.35
CA TYR A 319 -1.01 0.00 -26.16
C TYR A 319 0.22 0.57 -26.89
N GLU A 320 0.03 1.24 -28.03
CA GLU A 320 1.12 1.93 -28.75
C GLU A 320 1.76 3.05 -27.91
N ASP A 321 0.97 3.74 -27.09
CA ASP A 321 1.51 4.72 -26.14
C ASP A 321 2.42 4.05 -25.12
N VAL A 322 2.00 2.91 -24.56
CA VAL A 322 2.77 2.13 -23.60
C VAL A 322 4.07 1.58 -24.22
N GLU A 323 3.98 0.99 -25.40
CA GLU A 323 5.12 0.48 -26.17
C GLU A 323 6.11 1.60 -26.47
N SER A 324 5.65 2.75 -26.96
CA SER A 324 6.50 3.92 -27.22
C SER A 324 7.22 4.40 -25.94
N VAL A 325 6.54 4.42 -24.81
CA VAL A 325 7.12 4.83 -23.51
C VAL A 325 8.21 3.85 -23.08
N ILE A 326 7.98 2.54 -23.20
CA ILE A 326 8.96 1.50 -22.85
C ILE A 326 10.20 1.61 -23.76
N LEU A 327 10.02 1.66 -25.07
CA LEU A 327 11.14 1.75 -26.03
C LEU A 327 11.96 3.03 -25.83
N LYS A 328 11.31 4.18 -25.67
CA LYS A 328 11.99 5.45 -25.38
C LYS A 328 12.71 5.46 -24.03
N SER A 329 12.19 4.74 -23.03
CA SER A 329 12.88 4.65 -21.74
C SER A 329 14.23 3.93 -21.84
N GLU A 330 14.36 2.96 -22.74
CA GLU A 330 15.65 2.32 -23.00
C GLU A 330 16.66 3.29 -23.65
N GLU A 331 16.19 4.15 -24.58
CA GLU A 331 17.02 5.21 -25.18
C GLU A 331 17.54 6.21 -24.14
N PHE A 332 16.72 6.57 -23.15
CA PHE A 332 17.09 7.51 -22.09
C PHE A 332 17.87 6.89 -20.93
N SER A 333 18.02 5.56 -20.90
CA SER A 333 18.60 4.86 -19.73
C SER A 333 20.10 5.09 -19.59
N SER A 334 20.84 5.40 -20.68
CA SER A 334 22.29 5.74 -20.63
C SER A 334 22.54 7.03 -19.86
N ASP A 335 21.65 8.00 -19.99
CA ASP A 335 21.84 9.36 -19.50
C ASP A 335 20.82 9.70 -18.39
N TRP A 336 20.35 8.69 -17.66
CA TRP A 336 19.29 8.82 -16.67
C TRP A 336 19.54 9.90 -15.60
N GLU A 337 20.80 10.14 -15.24
CA GLU A 337 21.17 11.15 -14.25
C GLU A 337 20.82 12.57 -14.70
N GLU A 338 20.88 12.85 -16.00
CA GLU A 338 20.50 14.15 -16.57
C GLU A 338 19.02 14.45 -16.37
N TRP A 339 18.18 13.40 -16.40
CA TRP A 339 16.73 13.52 -16.25
C TRP A 339 16.26 13.69 -14.81
N VAL A 340 17.09 13.39 -13.81
CA VAL A 340 16.70 13.50 -12.38
C VAL A 340 16.15 14.87 -12.04
N ARG A 341 16.74 15.93 -12.61
CA ARG A 341 16.33 17.32 -12.32
C ARG A 341 14.92 17.66 -12.85
N GLU A 342 14.47 16.98 -13.89
CA GLU A 342 13.11 17.13 -14.43
C GLU A 342 12.03 16.56 -13.48
N PHE A 343 12.44 15.73 -12.51
CA PHE A 343 11.58 15.14 -11.50
C PHE A 343 11.83 15.72 -10.09
N SER A 344 12.15 17.01 -10.04
CA SER A 344 12.27 17.73 -8.78
C SER A 344 10.98 18.49 -8.48
N PHE A 345 10.00 17.78 -7.92
CA PHE A 345 8.69 18.33 -7.55
C PHE A 345 8.44 18.20 -6.04
N PRO A 346 9.25 18.86 -5.19
CA PRO A 346 9.12 18.78 -3.76
C PRO A 346 7.82 19.45 -3.29
N GLN A 347 7.12 18.84 -2.35
CA GLN A 347 6.04 19.52 -1.66
C GLN A 347 6.61 20.65 -0.80
N LYS A 348 6.00 21.83 -0.84
CA LYS A 348 6.45 23.00 -0.05
C LYS A 348 6.47 22.67 1.45
N GLY A 349 7.67 22.77 2.07
CA GLY A 349 7.88 22.35 3.46
C GLY A 349 7.79 20.84 3.68
N GLY A 350 7.99 20.05 2.62
CA GLY A 350 7.99 18.59 2.69
C GLY A 350 9.22 18.06 3.43
N PHE A 351 8.99 17.05 4.27
CA PHE A 351 10.02 16.32 4.97
C PHE A 351 10.73 15.32 4.05
N TYR A 352 12.04 15.22 4.19
CA TYR A 352 12.87 14.17 3.62
C TYR A 352 13.70 13.51 4.72
N LEU A 353 13.90 12.20 4.61
CA LEU A 353 14.64 11.44 5.62
C LEU A 353 16.16 11.66 5.52
N PHE A 354 16.66 11.97 4.33
CA PHE A 354 18.07 12.17 4.04
C PHE A 354 18.32 13.57 3.45
N GLU A 355 19.53 14.08 3.63
CA GLU A 355 19.96 15.36 3.06
C GLU A 355 19.99 15.28 1.52
N LYS A 356 19.81 16.44 0.86
CA LYS A 356 19.88 16.53 -0.59
C LYS A 356 21.33 16.57 -1.05
N ASP A 357 21.67 15.75 -2.03
CA ASP A 357 22.91 15.86 -2.78
C ASP A 357 22.75 16.98 -3.84
N PRO A 358 23.52 18.07 -3.76
CA PRO A 358 23.41 19.18 -4.70
C PRO A 358 23.90 18.83 -6.12
N LYS A 359 24.75 17.77 -6.25
CA LYS A 359 25.29 17.35 -7.55
C LYS A 359 24.27 16.54 -8.33
N THR A 360 23.73 15.51 -7.74
CA THR A 360 22.79 14.59 -8.39
C THR A 360 21.34 15.05 -8.30
N GLY A 361 20.98 15.87 -7.32
CA GLY A 361 19.59 16.23 -7.02
C GLY A 361 18.81 15.18 -6.22
N LEU A 362 19.41 14.01 -5.95
CA LEU A 362 18.85 12.92 -5.13
C LEU A 362 19.19 13.11 -3.63
N ASN A 363 19.23 12.04 -2.86
CA ASN A 363 19.60 12.09 -1.45
C ASN A 363 21.05 11.63 -1.23
N THR A 364 21.66 12.14 -0.17
CA THR A 364 22.92 11.60 0.39
C THR A 364 22.63 10.39 1.29
N GLU A 365 23.67 9.79 1.89
CA GLU A 365 23.52 8.77 2.95
C GLU A 365 23.30 9.41 4.35
N VAL A 366 23.39 10.74 4.45
CA VAL A 366 23.31 11.47 5.71
C VAL A 366 21.83 11.71 6.06
N PRO A 367 21.35 11.21 7.21
CA PRO A 367 20.01 11.52 7.69
C PRO A 367 19.86 13.00 8.03
N VAL A 368 18.71 13.58 7.74
CA VAL A 368 18.39 14.96 8.11
C VAL A 368 18.37 15.10 9.64
N HIS A 369 19.09 16.09 10.16
CA HIS A 369 19.18 16.36 11.60
C HIS A 369 17.90 16.98 12.17
N GLU A 370 17.29 17.90 11.41
CA GLU A 370 16.05 18.54 11.83
C GLU A 370 14.85 17.60 11.63
N ARG A 371 14.45 16.99 12.71
CA ARG A 371 13.26 16.16 12.78
C ARG A 371 12.15 16.85 13.56
N SER A 372 10.91 16.44 13.32
CA SER A 372 9.77 16.99 14.05
C SER A 372 9.90 16.73 15.57
N HIS A 373 9.60 17.75 16.37
CA HIS A 373 9.59 17.66 17.84
C HIS A 373 8.17 17.93 18.37
N PRO A 374 7.24 16.97 18.23
CA PRO A 374 5.88 17.18 18.72
C PRO A 374 5.86 17.28 20.25
N ARG A 375 4.94 18.10 20.77
CA ARG A 375 4.77 18.27 22.23
C ARG A 375 4.23 16.98 22.86
N LYS A 376 4.70 16.68 24.10
CA LYS A 376 4.19 15.56 24.90
C LYS A 376 2.71 15.74 25.20
N ALA A 377 1.89 14.82 24.70
CA ALA A 377 0.43 14.86 24.90
C ALA A 377 0.07 14.37 26.32
N ASN A 378 -0.61 15.21 27.13
CA ASN A 378 -0.96 14.87 28.53
C ASN A 378 -1.78 13.58 28.62
N GLY A 379 -2.78 13.40 27.75
CA GLY A 379 -3.58 12.17 27.75
C GLY A 379 -2.76 10.91 27.47
N TYR A 380 -1.73 10.98 26.62
CA TYR A 380 -0.82 9.86 26.39
C TYR A 380 0.04 9.57 27.62
N ARG A 381 0.56 10.61 28.32
CA ARG A 381 1.34 10.46 29.55
C ARG A 381 0.58 9.70 30.63
N ILE A 382 -0.68 10.07 30.84
CA ILE A 382 -1.56 9.43 31.83
C ILE A 382 -1.81 7.96 31.45
N MET A 383 -2.19 7.69 30.21
CA MET A 383 -2.45 6.31 29.76
C MET A 383 -1.19 5.45 29.82
N ARG A 384 -0.03 6.00 29.43
CA ARG A 384 1.27 5.34 29.52
C ARG A 384 1.63 5.00 30.96
N PHE A 385 1.40 5.91 31.89
CA PHE A 385 1.62 5.67 33.32
C PHE A 385 0.76 4.49 33.83
N PHE A 386 -0.53 4.50 33.59
CA PHE A 386 -1.43 3.40 34.01
C PHE A 386 -1.07 2.07 33.34
N HIS A 387 -0.65 2.11 32.07
CA HIS A 387 -0.20 0.91 31.37
C HIS A 387 1.02 0.28 32.06
N HIS A 388 2.05 1.07 32.37
CA HIS A 388 3.24 0.59 33.08
C HIS A 388 2.93 0.16 34.53
N LEU A 389 1.88 0.70 35.13
CA LEU A 389 1.47 0.37 36.49
C LEU A 389 0.74 -0.99 36.57
N ALA A 390 -0.09 -1.35 35.57
CA ALA A 390 -0.98 -2.51 35.67
C ALA A 390 -0.98 -3.46 34.44
N PHE A 391 -0.63 -3.01 33.23
CA PHE A 391 -0.86 -3.77 31.99
C PHE A 391 0.42 -4.35 31.36
N THR A 392 1.51 -4.43 32.08
CA THR A 392 2.70 -5.19 31.67
C THR A 392 2.93 -6.35 32.65
N PRO A 393 3.43 -7.51 32.22
CA PRO A 393 3.62 -8.68 33.09
C PRO A 393 4.51 -8.41 34.32
N VAL A 394 5.42 -7.44 34.20
CA VAL A 394 6.34 -7.02 35.28
C VAL A 394 5.77 -5.89 36.15
N ALA A 395 4.60 -5.37 35.81
CA ALA A 395 3.97 -4.26 36.54
C ALA A 395 3.52 -4.68 37.95
N PRO A 396 3.64 -3.77 38.96
CA PRO A 396 3.29 -4.10 40.34
C PRO A 396 1.84 -4.54 40.52
N PHE A 397 0.90 -3.95 39.76
CA PHE A 397 -0.53 -4.26 39.85
C PHE A 397 -0.99 -5.33 38.84
N TYR A 398 -0.14 -5.91 38.01
CA TYR A 398 -0.53 -6.93 37.05
C TYR A 398 -1.08 -8.20 37.72
N LYS A 399 -0.33 -8.77 38.66
CA LYS A 399 -0.75 -9.99 39.39
C LYS A 399 -2.01 -9.75 40.25
N PRO A 400 -2.13 -8.67 41.04
CA PRO A 400 -3.34 -8.32 41.76
C PRO A 400 -4.56 -8.14 40.83
N ALA A 401 -4.42 -7.42 39.72
CA ALA A 401 -5.50 -7.23 38.76
C ALA A 401 -5.92 -8.58 38.13
N ARG A 402 -4.98 -9.40 37.69
CA ARG A 402 -5.26 -10.74 37.15
C ARG A 402 -5.98 -11.61 38.17
N TRP A 403 -5.59 -11.59 39.44
CA TRP A 403 -6.28 -12.31 40.50
C TRP A 403 -7.71 -11.79 40.68
N LEU A 404 -7.91 -10.47 40.73
CA LEU A 404 -9.23 -9.84 40.85
C LEU A 404 -10.15 -10.29 39.68
N PHE A 405 -9.69 -10.15 38.42
CA PHE A 405 -10.49 -10.53 37.26
C PHE A 405 -10.83 -12.02 37.24
N ARG A 406 -9.94 -12.91 37.69
CA ARG A 406 -10.27 -14.33 37.89
C ARG A 406 -11.35 -14.58 38.93
N LYS A 407 -11.46 -13.74 39.96
CA LYS A 407 -12.46 -13.89 41.03
C LYS A 407 -13.82 -13.33 40.64
N ILE A 408 -13.88 -12.31 39.83
CA ILE A 408 -15.16 -11.68 39.41
C ILE A 408 -15.74 -12.30 38.12
N ASP A 409 -14.93 -13.01 37.36
CA ASP A 409 -15.31 -13.64 36.08
C ASP A 409 -16.48 -14.62 36.28
N GLY A 410 -17.54 -14.48 35.49
CA GLY A 410 -18.78 -15.25 35.62
C GLY A 410 -19.61 -14.97 36.86
N THR A 411 -19.27 -13.97 37.68
CA THR A 411 -20.06 -13.57 38.86
C THR A 411 -20.94 -12.36 38.57
N ARG A 412 -21.87 -12.05 39.50
CA ARG A 412 -22.71 -10.85 39.43
C ARG A 412 -21.92 -9.51 39.40
N PHE A 413 -20.66 -9.52 39.77
CA PHE A 413 -19.81 -8.33 39.78
C PHE A 413 -19.15 -8.03 38.44
N GLU A 414 -19.15 -8.97 37.49
CA GLU A 414 -18.57 -8.79 36.16
C GLU A 414 -19.23 -7.64 35.40
N GLY A 415 -20.58 -7.60 35.41
CA GLY A 415 -21.34 -6.54 34.72
C GLY A 415 -20.96 -5.12 35.17
N PRO A 416 -21.07 -4.81 36.47
CA PRO A 416 -20.67 -3.49 37.00
C PRO A 416 -19.21 -3.09 36.70
N VAL A 417 -18.26 -4.03 36.76
CA VAL A 417 -16.86 -3.76 36.44
C VAL A 417 -16.68 -3.49 34.94
N THR A 418 -17.38 -4.22 34.08
CA THR A 418 -17.39 -3.99 32.63
C THR A 418 -17.96 -2.61 32.28
N GLU A 419 -19.05 -2.17 32.96
CA GLU A 419 -19.59 -0.84 32.75
C GLU A 419 -18.62 0.26 33.22
N LEU A 420 -17.98 0.08 34.36
CA LEU A 420 -16.97 1.03 34.85
C LEU A 420 -15.78 1.15 33.87
N GLU A 421 -15.24 0.01 33.39
CA GLU A 421 -14.21 -0.01 32.36
C GLU A 421 -14.66 0.77 31.12
N TYR A 422 -15.88 0.48 30.65
CA TYR A 422 -16.43 1.13 29.46
C TYR A 422 -16.46 2.65 29.61
N TRP A 423 -16.99 3.17 30.72
CA TRP A 423 -17.07 4.62 30.94
C TRP A 423 -15.69 5.28 30.99
N ILE A 424 -14.72 4.66 31.68
CA ILE A 424 -13.34 5.14 31.73
C ILE A 424 -12.75 5.21 30.30
N LYS A 425 -12.94 4.16 29.53
CA LYS A 425 -12.40 4.05 28.16
C LYS A 425 -13.23 4.86 27.15
N PHE A 426 -14.50 5.08 27.39
CA PHE A 426 -15.31 5.96 26.55
C PHE A 426 -14.83 7.42 26.64
N ILE A 427 -14.62 7.91 27.85
CA ILE A 427 -14.13 9.27 28.09
C ILE A 427 -12.70 9.43 27.54
N SER A 428 -11.81 8.48 27.80
CA SER A 428 -10.38 8.58 27.44
C SER A 428 -10.11 8.28 25.96
N SER A 429 -10.81 7.35 25.33
CA SER A 429 -10.49 6.78 24.02
C SER A 429 -11.69 6.60 23.10
N ARG A 430 -12.91 7.00 23.49
CA ARG A 430 -14.16 6.80 22.74
C ARG A 430 -14.42 5.31 22.43
N CYS A 431 -14.31 4.47 23.45
CA CYS A 431 -14.43 3.02 23.34
C CYS A 431 -15.71 2.56 22.64
N ARG A 432 -15.64 1.43 21.91
CA ARG A 432 -16.76 0.79 21.19
C ARG A 432 -17.11 -0.60 21.75
N ARG A 433 -16.61 -0.96 22.93
CA ARG A 433 -16.85 -2.26 23.59
C ARG A 433 -16.51 -3.46 22.70
N CYS A 434 -15.44 -3.38 21.94
CA CYS A 434 -15.05 -4.49 21.04
C CYS A 434 -14.48 -5.71 21.77
N GLY A 435 -14.19 -5.63 23.07
CA GLY A 435 -13.68 -6.72 23.89
C GLY A 435 -12.23 -7.14 23.59
N ASP A 436 -11.77 -6.95 22.37
CA ASP A 436 -10.41 -7.23 21.88
C ASP A 436 -9.66 -5.90 21.63
N CYS A 437 -8.89 -5.45 22.63
CA CYS A 437 -8.44 -4.06 22.70
C CYS A 437 -7.08 -3.82 22.09
N THR A 438 -7.00 -3.03 21.00
CA THR A 438 -5.78 -2.63 20.30
C THR A 438 -5.30 -1.21 20.66
N LEU A 439 -5.56 -0.72 21.86
CA LEU A 439 -5.11 0.61 22.29
C LEU A 439 -3.59 0.69 22.41
N LEU A 440 -2.94 -0.39 22.82
CA LEU A 440 -1.50 -0.45 22.99
C LEU A 440 -0.77 -0.28 21.66
N GLU A 441 -1.24 -0.94 20.62
CA GLU A 441 -0.65 -0.96 19.28
C GLU A 441 -0.71 0.40 18.57
N VAL A 442 -1.62 1.29 19.00
CA VAL A 442 -1.85 2.60 18.36
C VAL A 442 -1.71 3.76 19.35
N ALA A 443 -0.72 3.68 20.26
CA ALA A 443 -0.41 4.74 21.22
C ALA A 443 -1.63 5.23 22.02
N PHE A 444 -2.45 4.31 22.50
CA PHE A 444 -3.71 4.52 23.23
C PHE A 444 -4.78 5.32 22.44
N LEU A 445 -4.78 5.17 21.11
CA LEU A 445 -5.85 5.65 20.24
C LEU A 445 -6.69 4.47 19.75
N CYS A 446 -8.01 4.54 19.89
CA CYS A 446 -8.90 3.44 19.53
C CYS A 446 -9.17 3.42 18.00
N PRO A 447 -8.69 2.40 17.24
CA PRO A 447 -8.95 2.31 15.80
C PRO A 447 -10.43 2.10 15.48
N GLN A 448 -11.15 1.37 16.32
CA GLN A 448 -12.59 1.08 16.14
C GLN A 448 -13.48 2.32 16.16
N SER A 449 -13.08 3.38 16.85
CA SER A 449 -13.86 4.61 16.95
C SER A 449 -13.25 5.80 16.20
N GLN A 450 -11.95 5.77 15.94
CA GLN A 450 -11.21 6.93 15.43
C GLN A 450 -10.65 6.75 14.01
N CYS A 451 -10.60 5.51 13.49
CA CYS A 451 -10.27 5.21 12.10
C CYS A 451 -11.54 4.78 11.35
N PRO A 452 -11.97 5.45 10.26
CA PRO A 452 -13.16 5.07 9.51
C PRO A 452 -13.00 3.74 8.75
N LYS A 453 -11.77 3.27 8.59
CA LYS A 453 -11.44 1.96 7.99
C LYS A 453 -11.08 0.90 9.04
N TYR A 454 -11.23 1.19 10.32
CA TYR A 454 -11.00 0.28 11.47
C TYR A 454 -9.62 -0.42 11.49
N LEU A 455 -8.60 0.20 10.92
CA LEU A 455 -7.28 -0.43 10.71
C LEU A 455 -6.54 -0.62 12.03
N PHE A 456 -6.05 -1.82 12.30
CA PHE A 456 -5.29 -2.17 13.50
C PHE A 456 -3.78 -2.12 13.30
N SER A 457 -3.30 -2.43 12.09
CA SER A 457 -1.89 -2.75 11.88
C SER A 457 -1.08 -1.60 11.27
N GLY A 458 -1.71 -0.52 10.81
CA GLY A 458 -1.00 0.62 10.21
C GLY A 458 -1.85 1.48 9.28
N GLN A 459 -1.28 2.58 8.84
CA GLN A 459 -1.93 3.60 8.02
C GLN A 459 -2.35 3.07 6.64
N CYS A 460 -3.49 3.52 6.11
CA CYS A 460 -4.03 3.10 4.79
C CYS A 460 -3.26 3.67 3.59
N GLY A 461 -2.48 4.72 3.74
CA GLY A 461 -1.81 5.40 2.62
C GLY A 461 -2.51 6.66 2.11
N GLY A 462 -3.81 6.82 2.35
CA GLY A 462 -4.61 7.92 1.81
C GLY A 462 -4.55 9.23 2.58
N SER A 463 -3.81 9.33 3.70
CA SER A 463 -3.69 10.60 4.40
C SER A 463 -3.02 11.67 3.53
N PHE A 464 -3.48 12.91 3.66
CA PHE A 464 -2.95 14.07 2.97
C PHE A 464 -2.76 15.22 3.97
N GLU A 465 -1.56 15.76 4.06
CA GLU A 465 -1.18 16.79 5.04
C GLU A 465 -1.61 16.47 6.49
N GLY A 466 -1.44 15.20 6.86
CA GLY A 466 -1.81 14.68 8.18
C GLY A 466 -3.31 14.45 8.38
N TRP A 467 -4.17 14.82 7.43
CA TRP A 467 -5.62 14.61 7.49
C TRP A 467 -6.01 13.22 7.02
N CYS A 468 -7.08 12.69 7.61
CA CYS A 468 -7.69 11.44 7.16
C CYS A 468 -8.37 11.63 5.79
N GLU A 469 -8.14 10.74 4.83
CA GLU A 469 -8.76 10.80 3.50
C GLU A 469 -10.29 10.78 3.52
N VAL A 470 -10.89 10.10 4.52
CA VAL A 470 -12.35 10.00 4.66
C VAL A 470 -12.95 11.26 5.29
N PHE A 471 -12.17 11.97 6.10
CA PHE A 471 -12.56 13.20 6.77
C PHE A 471 -11.51 14.31 6.59
N PRO A 472 -11.24 14.72 5.33
CA PRO A 472 -10.24 15.76 5.04
C PRO A 472 -10.62 17.06 5.75
N GLY A 473 -9.62 17.75 6.31
CA GLY A 473 -9.82 19.00 7.05
C GLY A 473 -10.56 18.86 8.40
N LYS A 474 -11.18 17.70 8.69
CA LYS A 474 -11.98 17.51 9.90
C LYS A 474 -11.31 16.62 10.95
N LYS A 475 -10.59 15.57 10.51
CA LYS A 475 -9.94 14.62 11.44
C LYS A 475 -8.51 14.33 10.97
N LYS A 476 -7.54 14.48 11.86
CA LYS A 476 -6.17 14.01 11.62
C LYS A 476 -6.13 12.48 11.60
N CYS A 477 -5.28 11.92 10.76
CA CYS A 477 -5.07 10.48 10.69
C CYS A 477 -4.64 9.93 12.05
N ILE A 478 -5.25 8.80 12.46
CA ILE A 478 -4.97 8.19 13.77
C ILE A 478 -3.49 7.77 13.90
N TYR A 479 -2.87 7.26 12.83
CA TYR A 479 -1.48 6.84 12.83
C TYR A 479 -0.49 8.00 12.84
N VAL A 480 -0.82 9.13 12.21
CA VAL A 480 -0.08 10.39 12.34
C VAL A 480 -0.11 10.87 13.80
N ARG A 481 -1.27 10.79 14.44
CA ARG A 481 -1.41 11.13 15.86
C ARG A 481 -0.67 10.15 16.76
N ALA A 482 -0.67 8.85 16.45
CA ALA A 482 0.08 7.83 17.19
C ALA A 482 1.59 8.11 17.11
N TYR A 483 2.12 8.36 15.91
CA TYR A 483 3.51 8.74 15.73
C TYR A 483 3.89 9.95 16.59
N ASN A 484 3.10 11.03 16.52
CA ASN A 484 3.35 12.26 17.28
C ASN A 484 3.23 12.08 18.81
N ARG A 485 2.51 11.06 19.29
CA ARG A 485 2.48 10.69 20.72
C ARG A 485 3.73 9.96 21.18
N LEU A 486 4.27 9.08 20.34
CA LEU A 486 5.40 8.23 20.62
C LEU A 486 6.74 8.95 20.42
N LYS A 487 6.85 9.79 19.40
CA LYS A 487 8.06 10.51 19.01
C LYS A 487 8.77 11.25 20.17
N PRO A 488 8.09 12.00 21.08
CA PRO A 488 8.74 12.68 22.20
C PRO A 488 9.37 11.74 23.25
N TYR A 489 9.15 10.43 23.10
CA TYR A 489 9.69 9.38 23.99
C TYR A 489 10.68 8.48 23.27
N GLY A 490 10.94 8.70 21.96
CA GLY A 490 11.76 7.81 21.14
C GLY A 490 11.13 6.43 20.93
N GLU A 491 9.80 6.32 21.05
CA GLU A 491 9.06 5.05 21.00
C GLU A 491 8.31 4.86 19.67
N GLU A 492 8.48 5.75 18.68
CA GLU A 492 7.73 5.73 17.41
C GLU A 492 7.96 4.46 16.58
N GLU A 493 9.13 3.85 16.72
CA GLU A 493 9.42 2.57 16.07
C GLU A 493 8.57 1.40 16.60
N SER A 494 7.94 1.53 17.76
CA SER A 494 6.99 0.55 18.28
C SER A 494 5.80 0.32 17.32
N LEU A 495 5.48 1.31 16.48
CA LEU A 495 4.50 1.18 15.40
C LEU A 495 4.93 0.17 14.32
N THR A 496 6.19 -0.24 14.26
CA THR A 496 6.64 -1.38 13.44
C THR A 496 6.36 -2.73 14.07
N GLY A 497 5.88 -2.80 15.30
CA GLY A 497 5.65 -3.97 16.15
C GLY A 497 5.23 -5.28 15.45
N GLY A 498 4.86 -6.28 16.20
CA GLY A 498 4.46 -7.59 15.67
C GLY A 498 3.17 -7.58 14.85
N TYR A 499 2.75 -8.76 14.43
CA TYR A 499 1.45 -8.99 13.82
C TYR A 499 0.33 -8.71 14.83
N THR A 500 -0.65 -7.91 14.44
CA THR A 500 -1.89 -7.70 15.19
C THR A 500 -3.00 -8.46 14.47
N PRO A 501 -3.58 -9.52 15.08
CA PRO A 501 -4.64 -10.29 14.44
C PRO A 501 -5.90 -9.44 14.22
N PRO A 502 -6.80 -9.87 13.33
CA PRO A 502 -8.09 -9.23 13.18
C PRO A 502 -8.92 -9.37 14.45
N ARG A 503 -9.85 -8.42 14.63
CA ARG A 503 -10.75 -8.40 15.77
C ARG A 503 -11.41 -9.76 16.00
N ASN A 504 -11.39 -10.26 17.23
CA ASN A 504 -12.19 -11.40 17.64
C ASN A 504 -13.63 -10.95 17.97
N TRP A 505 -14.56 -11.28 17.08
CA TRP A 505 -15.98 -10.88 17.24
C TRP A 505 -16.70 -11.62 18.36
N GLU A 506 -16.19 -12.77 18.84
CA GLU A 506 -16.74 -13.48 20.01
C GLU A 506 -16.64 -12.66 21.29
N LEU A 507 -15.69 -11.71 21.33
CA LEU A 507 -15.46 -10.84 22.49
C LEU A 507 -16.29 -9.55 22.45
N ASP A 508 -17.15 -9.37 21.42
CA ASP A 508 -17.96 -8.14 21.31
C ASP A 508 -18.84 -7.94 22.54
N GLN A 509 -18.90 -6.69 23.05
CA GLN A 509 -19.60 -6.27 24.25
C GLN A 509 -19.08 -6.88 25.58
N THR A 510 -17.93 -7.58 25.58
CA THR A 510 -17.30 -8.09 26.82
C THR A 510 -16.26 -7.10 27.38
N SER A 511 -15.79 -7.35 28.63
CA SER A 511 -14.73 -6.57 29.27
C SER A 511 -13.38 -6.84 28.62
N SER A 512 -12.78 -5.83 28.00
CA SER A 512 -11.44 -5.99 27.42
C SER A 512 -10.32 -6.07 28.48
N TRP A 513 -10.54 -5.53 29.68
CA TRP A 513 -9.60 -5.73 30.79
C TRP A 513 -9.65 -7.18 31.29
N ALA A 514 -10.84 -7.74 31.48
CA ALA A 514 -10.99 -9.15 31.81
C ALA A 514 -10.34 -10.03 30.74
N ASN A 515 -10.61 -9.78 29.47
CA ASN A 515 -10.06 -10.55 28.36
C ASN A 515 -8.52 -10.48 28.32
N PHE A 516 -7.94 -9.31 28.54
CA PHE A 516 -6.48 -9.13 28.63
C PHE A 516 -5.88 -9.93 29.81
N PHE A 517 -6.37 -9.72 31.05
CA PHE A 517 -5.83 -10.37 32.23
C PHE A 517 -6.07 -11.89 32.25
N LEU A 518 -7.11 -12.38 31.60
CA LEU A 518 -7.44 -13.80 31.50
C LEU A 518 -6.86 -14.47 30.25
N GLY A 519 -6.20 -13.71 29.37
CA GLY A 519 -5.57 -14.22 28.15
C GLY A 519 -6.56 -14.66 27.07
N ARG A 520 -7.73 -14.04 26.98
CA ARG A 520 -8.80 -14.32 26.01
C ARG A 520 -8.66 -13.50 24.73
N ASP A 521 -8.02 -12.34 24.80
CA ASP A 521 -7.75 -11.45 23.68
C ASP A 521 -6.52 -11.86 22.88
N HIS A 522 -6.20 -11.09 21.84
CA HIS A 522 -5.04 -11.37 20.97
C HIS A 522 -3.69 -11.32 21.68
N HIS A 523 -3.57 -10.71 22.87
CA HIS A 523 -2.33 -10.71 23.67
C HIS A 523 -2.09 -12.05 24.37
N GLY A 524 -3.14 -12.81 24.64
CA GLY A 524 -3.04 -14.12 25.29
C GLY A 524 -2.77 -15.28 24.33
N LYS A 525 -2.93 -15.08 23.03
CA LYS A 525 -2.74 -16.10 21.99
C LYS A 525 -1.31 -16.10 21.42
N LYS A 526 -0.29 -16.00 22.26
CA LYS A 526 1.10 -16.11 21.82
C LYS A 526 1.61 -17.53 21.99
#